data_6ef2cbdb4d89957734d26aa1260717a9
#
_entry.id   6ef2cbdb4d89957734d26aa1260717a9
#
_cell.length_a   1.000
_cell.length_b   1.000
_cell.length_c   1.000
_cell.angle_alpha   90.00
_cell.angle_beta   90.00
_cell.angle_gamma   90.00
#
_symmetry.space_group_name_H-M   'P 1'
#
loop_
_entity.id
_entity.type
_entity.pdbx_description
1 polymer ?
#
loop_
_entity_poly.entity_id
_entity_poly.type
_entity_poly.pdbx_seq_one_letter_code
_entity_poly.pdbx_strand_id
1 'polypeptide(L)'
;MLFRSKAKYLPAIVAGDIVFCQGYSEPGSGSDLASLKTRAVRDGDDYVINGTKIWTTGAHVADHMFCLVRTAAEGKQQDGISFVLIDSMKTPGLTVKPIVTLAGDHEVNQVFFDNVRTPVANRIGPENAGWTVAKYLLEFERGGDAYTPNLYARLEDVRRIAREEAADGSGRLIAEPAFAERLAEAEIDIQTLEMIELQVLSDLSRGRNPGTVSSSMKIRGSETLQKLDHLGVEALAWYAAPFEPEARQLGHNEPTVVPEMGITAMPLYLNNRAATIYAGSNEIQRNIIAKAALGL
;
A
#
# COMPACT_ATOMS: atom_id res chain seq x y z
N MET A 1 18.38 8.85 -22.74
CA MET A 1 18.25 7.96 -21.58
C MET A 1 16.84 7.35 -21.42
N LEU A 2 15.77 8.12 -21.34
CA LEU A 2 14.39 7.61 -21.20
C LEU A 2 13.96 6.54 -22.24
N PHE A 3 14.42 6.62 -23.48
CA PHE A 3 14.07 5.65 -24.53
C PHE A 3 14.61 4.24 -24.26
N ARG A 4 15.84 4.10 -23.76
CA ARG A 4 16.46 2.79 -23.50
C ARG A 4 15.78 2.08 -22.34
N SER A 5 15.48 2.78 -21.25
CA SER A 5 14.79 2.22 -20.10
C SER A 5 13.36 1.82 -20.43
N LYS A 6 12.63 2.64 -21.18
CA LYS A 6 11.27 2.30 -21.65
C LYS A 6 11.26 1.03 -22.52
N ALA A 7 12.17 0.95 -23.50
CA ALA A 7 12.26 -0.23 -24.36
C ALA A 7 12.68 -1.51 -23.61
N LYS A 8 13.49 -1.37 -22.54
CA LYS A 8 13.94 -2.49 -21.72
C LYS A 8 12.84 -3.02 -20.81
N TYR A 9 12.14 -2.13 -20.10
CA TYR A 9 11.28 -2.56 -19.00
C TYR A 9 9.79 -2.61 -19.34
N LEU A 10 9.26 -1.65 -20.14
CA LEU A 10 7.82 -1.58 -20.35
C LEU A 10 7.21 -2.83 -20.99
N PRO A 11 7.82 -3.44 -22.04
CA PRO A 11 7.27 -4.68 -22.60
C PRO A 11 7.21 -5.81 -21.57
N ALA A 12 8.28 -6.00 -20.80
CA ALA A 12 8.35 -7.05 -19.78
C ALA A 12 7.40 -6.81 -18.59
N ILE A 13 7.19 -5.55 -18.19
CA ILE A 13 6.18 -5.20 -17.17
C ILE A 13 4.77 -5.54 -17.67
N VAL A 14 4.44 -5.14 -18.90
CA VAL A 14 3.12 -5.42 -19.51
C VAL A 14 2.87 -6.92 -19.69
N ALA A 15 3.92 -7.68 -20.02
CA ALA A 15 3.84 -9.13 -20.13
C ALA A 15 3.77 -9.86 -18.79
N GLY A 16 4.07 -9.16 -17.67
CA GLY A 16 4.17 -9.79 -16.34
C GLY A 16 5.46 -10.58 -16.12
N ASP A 17 6.46 -10.41 -17.00
CA ASP A 17 7.73 -11.14 -16.94
C ASP A 17 8.66 -10.62 -15.84
N ILE A 18 8.46 -9.39 -15.38
CA ILE A 18 9.25 -8.75 -14.32
C ILE A 18 8.37 -7.99 -13.34
N VAL A 19 8.78 -7.99 -12.07
CA VAL A 19 8.12 -7.29 -10.97
C VAL A 19 9.08 -6.27 -10.36
N PHE A 20 8.57 -5.05 -10.13
CA PHE A 20 9.28 -4.01 -9.41
C PHE A 20 8.75 -3.85 -8.00
N CYS A 21 9.63 -3.67 -7.02
CA CYS A 21 9.27 -3.17 -5.69
C CYS A 21 9.68 -1.71 -5.51
N GLN A 22 9.08 -1.04 -4.52
CA GLN A 22 9.24 0.38 -4.23
C GLN A 22 10.17 0.60 -3.03
N GLY A 23 11.31 1.24 -3.24
CA GLY A 23 12.29 1.60 -2.21
C GLY A 23 12.16 3.06 -1.78
N TYR A 24 11.11 3.43 -1.04
CA TYR A 24 10.87 4.81 -0.59
C TYR A 24 11.19 5.00 0.88
N SER A 25 10.35 4.46 1.77
CA SER A 25 10.43 4.66 3.21
C SER A 25 11.73 4.13 3.82
N GLU A 26 12.20 4.81 4.86
CA GLU A 26 13.34 4.40 5.68
C GLU A 26 12.91 4.29 7.14
N PRO A 27 13.67 3.63 8.02
CA PRO A 27 13.33 3.53 9.44
C PRO A 27 13.05 4.86 10.12
N GLY A 28 13.69 5.94 9.67
CA GLY A 28 13.49 7.31 10.18
C GLY A 28 12.75 8.24 9.23
N SER A 29 12.19 7.75 8.11
CA SER A 29 11.62 8.60 7.06
C SER A 29 10.46 7.90 6.36
N GLY A 30 9.26 8.07 6.88
CA GLY A 30 8.00 7.58 6.33
C GLY A 30 7.11 8.73 5.86
N SER A 31 6.29 9.30 6.75
CA SER A 31 5.44 10.48 6.43
C SER A 31 6.26 11.69 5.99
N ASP A 32 7.42 11.93 6.63
CA ASP A 32 8.43 12.90 6.16
C ASP A 32 9.43 12.20 5.22
N LEU A 33 8.93 11.76 4.05
CA LEU A 33 9.75 11.04 3.07
C LEU A 33 10.93 11.87 2.56
N ALA A 34 10.80 13.19 2.52
CA ALA A 34 11.87 14.08 2.07
C ALA A 34 13.12 14.03 2.96
N SER A 35 13.00 13.58 4.20
CA SER A 35 14.12 13.40 5.13
C SER A 35 14.96 12.13 4.91
N LEU A 36 14.71 11.38 3.83
CA LEU A 36 15.43 10.15 3.50
C LEU A 36 16.95 10.34 3.47
N LYS A 37 17.69 9.32 3.92
CA LYS A 37 19.15 9.34 4.13
C LYS A 37 19.91 8.29 3.33
N THR A 38 19.26 7.33 2.68
CA THR A 38 19.92 6.36 1.80
C THR A 38 20.73 7.12 0.76
N ARG A 39 22.05 7.08 0.90
CA ARG A 39 22.99 7.90 0.12
C ARG A 39 23.37 7.20 -1.16
N ALA A 40 23.47 7.95 -2.24
CA ALA A 40 24.06 7.52 -3.50
C ALA A 40 25.17 8.48 -3.89
N VAL A 41 26.40 7.96 -4.01
CA VAL A 41 27.58 8.73 -4.40
C VAL A 41 27.99 8.28 -5.79
N ARG A 42 28.23 9.23 -6.68
CA ARG A 42 28.72 8.93 -8.02
C ARG A 42 30.17 8.45 -7.99
N ASP A 43 30.44 7.32 -8.62
CA ASP A 43 31.76 6.74 -8.82
C ASP A 43 31.88 6.28 -10.28
N GLY A 44 32.48 7.13 -11.10
CA GLY A 44 32.56 6.93 -12.55
C GLY A 44 31.15 6.95 -13.19
N ASP A 45 30.80 5.84 -13.83
CA ASP A 45 29.52 5.65 -14.51
C ASP A 45 28.45 5.00 -13.62
N ASP A 46 28.75 4.78 -12.35
CA ASP A 46 27.83 4.18 -11.37
C ASP A 46 27.49 5.14 -10.22
N TYR A 47 26.39 4.87 -9.55
CA TYR A 47 26.13 5.26 -8.17
C TYR A 47 26.51 4.12 -7.23
N VAL A 48 27.16 4.44 -6.13
CA VAL A 48 27.38 3.55 -4.97
C VAL A 48 26.39 3.93 -3.90
N ILE A 49 25.50 3.01 -3.55
CA ILE A 49 24.35 3.24 -2.67
C ILE A 49 24.60 2.58 -1.32
N ASN A 50 24.38 3.36 -0.25
CA ASN A 50 24.47 2.91 1.15
C ASN A 50 23.27 3.42 1.94
N GLY A 51 22.62 2.54 2.69
CA GLY A 51 21.47 2.89 3.50
C GLY A 51 20.50 1.73 3.73
N THR A 52 19.26 2.06 4.11
CA THR A 52 18.25 1.06 4.45
C THR A 52 16.89 1.55 4.05
N LYS A 53 16.14 0.71 3.36
CA LYS A 53 14.70 0.90 3.09
C LYS A 53 13.87 -0.04 3.94
N ILE A 54 12.64 0.36 4.27
CA ILE A 54 11.73 -0.42 5.11
C ILE A 54 10.32 -0.40 4.53
N TRP A 55 9.52 -1.36 4.95
CA TRP A 55 8.14 -1.55 4.49
C TRP A 55 8.03 -1.79 2.98
N THR A 56 9.09 -2.37 2.39
CA THR A 56 9.12 -2.65 0.95
C THR A 56 8.32 -3.89 0.64
N THR A 57 7.09 -3.69 0.15
CA THR A 57 6.18 -4.78 -0.24
C THR A 57 6.80 -5.59 -1.38
N GLY A 58 6.77 -6.91 -1.25
CA GLY A 58 7.19 -7.84 -2.29
C GLY A 58 8.69 -7.83 -2.63
N ALA A 59 9.57 -7.17 -1.86
CA ALA A 59 11.00 -7.11 -2.19
C ALA A 59 11.68 -8.49 -2.28
N HIS A 60 11.16 -9.48 -1.58
CA HIS A 60 11.66 -10.86 -1.57
C HIS A 60 11.34 -11.65 -2.84
N VAL A 61 10.36 -11.19 -3.63
CA VAL A 61 9.92 -11.82 -4.90
C VAL A 61 10.12 -10.90 -6.10
N ALA A 62 10.47 -9.63 -5.89
CA ALA A 62 10.70 -8.68 -6.96
C ALA A 62 12.02 -8.96 -7.70
N ASP A 63 12.04 -8.65 -9.00
CA ASP A 63 13.25 -8.70 -9.83
C ASP A 63 14.06 -7.43 -9.73
N HIS A 64 13.37 -6.29 -9.66
CA HIS A 64 13.90 -4.94 -9.72
C HIS A 64 13.34 -4.06 -8.61
N MET A 65 14.02 -2.92 -8.37
CA MET A 65 13.51 -1.89 -7.47
C MET A 65 13.60 -0.51 -8.13
N PHE A 66 12.59 0.32 -7.93
CA PHE A 66 12.73 1.77 -8.10
C PHE A 66 12.91 2.42 -6.73
N CYS A 67 13.91 3.27 -6.61
CA CYS A 67 14.39 3.72 -5.30
C CYS A 67 14.63 5.24 -5.28
N LEU A 68 14.22 5.88 -4.18
CA LEU A 68 14.62 7.25 -3.87
C LEU A 68 15.92 7.23 -3.06
N VAL A 69 16.90 7.99 -3.52
CA VAL A 69 18.21 8.08 -2.88
C VAL A 69 18.65 9.54 -2.71
N ARG A 70 19.51 9.80 -1.73
CA ARG A 70 20.11 11.10 -1.46
C ARG A 70 21.41 11.25 -2.27
N THR A 71 21.39 12.10 -3.30
CA THR A 71 22.56 12.42 -4.13
C THR A 71 23.24 13.74 -3.77
N ALA A 72 22.50 14.66 -3.11
CA ALA A 72 23.06 15.88 -2.53
C ALA A 72 22.37 16.22 -1.21
N ALA A 73 23.06 16.97 -0.33
CA ALA A 73 22.55 17.36 0.99
C ALA A 73 22.26 18.87 1.10
N GLU A 74 22.50 19.61 0.04
CA GLU A 74 22.36 21.07 0.02
C GLU A 74 20.94 21.47 -0.37
N GLY A 75 20.48 22.63 0.12
CA GLY A 75 19.17 23.18 -0.18
C GLY A 75 18.05 22.66 0.71
N LYS A 76 16.83 22.58 0.15
CA LYS A 76 15.66 22.04 0.86
C LYS A 76 15.75 20.52 0.91
N GLN A 77 15.07 19.88 1.86
CA GLN A 77 15.05 18.41 1.99
C GLN A 77 14.62 17.69 0.70
N GLN A 78 13.73 18.30 -0.08
CA GLN A 78 13.27 17.77 -1.37
C GLN A 78 14.33 17.85 -2.47
N ASP A 79 15.26 18.82 -2.36
CA ASP A 79 16.38 18.96 -3.27
C ASP A 79 17.42 17.89 -2.95
N GLY A 80 18.19 17.46 -3.93
CA GLY A 80 19.22 16.43 -3.73
C GLY A 80 18.69 15.00 -3.61
N ILE A 81 17.41 14.75 -3.90
CA ILE A 81 16.85 13.41 -4.04
C ILE A 81 16.87 13.03 -5.52
N SER A 82 17.38 11.83 -5.81
CA SER A 82 17.34 11.24 -7.16
C SER A 82 16.50 9.97 -7.17
N PHE A 83 15.90 9.68 -8.32
CA PHE A 83 15.12 8.48 -8.56
C PHE A 83 15.95 7.51 -9.40
N VAL A 84 16.26 6.34 -8.87
CA VAL A 84 17.13 5.36 -9.52
C VAL A 84 16.46 3.99 -9.61
N LEU A 85 16.81 3.22 -10.64
CA LEU A 85 16.43 1.82 -10.78
C LEU A 85 17.58 0.94 -10.32
N ILE A 86 17.28 -0.05 -9.51
CA ILE A 86 18.17 -1.15 -9.15
C ILE A 86 17.83 -2.31 -10.08
N ASP A 87 18.78 -2.69 -10.93
CA ASP A 87 18.58 -3.65 -12.03
C ASP A 87 18.31 -5.08 -11.55
N SER A 88 18.67 -5.40 -10.32
CA SER A 88 18.40 -6.72 -9.76
C SER A 88 18.38 -6.67 -8.24
N MET A 89 17.39 -7.33 -7.66
CA MET A 89 17.33 -7.56 -6.21
C MET A 89 18.41 -8.52 -5.71
N LYS A 90 19.17 -9.16 -6.64
CA LYS A 90 20.32 -10.02 -6.36
C LYS A 90 21.68 -9.30 -6.54
N THR A 91 21.67 -7.97 -6.71
CA THR A 91 22.90 -7.17 -6.82
C THR A 91 23.77 -7.35 -5.58
N PRO A 92 25.10 -7.55 -5.73
CA PRO A 92 26.02 -7.63 -4.59
C PRO A 92 25.85 -6.44 -3.63
N GLY A 93 25.87 -6.72 -2.32
CA GLY A 93 25.69 -5.73 -1.26
C GLY A 93 24.21 -5.40 -0.94
N LEU A 94 23.24 -5.90 -1.72
CA LEU A 94 21.82 -5.75 -1.42
C LEU A 94 21.35 -6.96 -0.61
N THR A 95 20.71 -6.71 0.54
CA THR A 95 20.15 -7.75 1.40
C THR A 95 18.70 -7.44 1.72
N VAL A 96 17.82 -8.40 1.50
CA VAL A 96 16.38 -8.32 1.84
C VAL A 96 16.14 -9.15 3.10
N LYS A 97 15.51 -8.54 4.10
CA LYS A 97 15.07 -9.24 5.33
C LYS A 97 13.56 -9.12 5.50
N PRO A 98 12.89 -10.22 5.85
CA PRO A 98 11.45 -10.22 6.06
C PRO A 98 11.06 -9.38 7.28
N ILE A 99 9.89 -8.78 7.20
CA ILE A 99 9.16 -8.23 8.34
C ILE A 99 7.87 -9.05 8.42
N VAL A 100 7.70 -9.77 9.52
CA VAL A 100 6.44 -10.48 9.80
C VAL A 100 5.44 -9.46 10.32
N THR A 101 4.30 -9.35 9.66
CA THR A 101 3.22 -8.42 10.01
C THR A 101 2.48 -8.89 11.25
N LEU A 102 1.59 -8.06 11.78
CA LEU A 102 0.73 -8.42 12.92
C LEU A 102 -0.21 -9.61 12.58
N ALA A 103 -0.52 -9.80 11.31
CA ALA A 103 -1.30 -10.94 10.80
C ALA A 103 -0.50 -12.26 10.74
N GLY A 104 0.80 -12.23 11.03
CA GLY A 104 1.69 -13.38 10.90
C GLY A 104 2.22 -13.60 9.48
N ASP A 105 1.90 -12.71 8.53
CA ASP A 105 2.29 -12.83 7.13
C ASP A 105 3.60 -12.12 6.82
N HIS A 106 4.29 -12.59 5.78
CA HIS A 106 5.48 -11.95 5.22
C HIS A 106 5.13 -11.34 3.85
N GLU A 107 4.84 -10.05 3.82
CA GLU A 107 4.64 -9.29 2.58
C GLU A 107 5.58 -8.10 2.45
N VAL A 108 5.99 -7.52 3.57
CA VAL A 108 6.86 -6.34 3.62
C VAL A 108 8.25 -6.69 4.10
N ASN A 109 9.23 -5.89 3.70
CA ASN A 109 10.63 -6.19 3.92
C ASN A 109 11.42 -4.97 4.36
N GLN A 110 12.53 -5.22 5.02
CA GLN A 110 13.64 -4.28 5.17
C GLN A 110 14.71 -4.61 4.13
N VAL A 111 15.21 -3.59 3.42
CA VAL A 111 16.20 -3.75 2.36
C VAL A 111 17.43 -2.93 2.73
N PHE A 112 18.57 -3.61 2.82
CA PHE A 112 19.86 -3.03 3.18
C PHE A 112 20.71 -2.85 1.94
N PHE A 113 21.38 -1.71 1.85
CA PHE A 113 22.33 -1.37 0.80
C PHE A 113 23.70 -1.17 1.43
N ASP A 114 24.65 -2.03 1.08
CA ASP A 114 26.06 -1.94 1.45
C ASP A 114 26.88 -1.89 0.17
N ASN A 115 27.29 -0.68 -0.22
CA ASN A 115 28.02 -0.40 -1.44
C ASN A 115 27.37 -0.98 -2.72
N VAL A 116 26.03 -0.96 -2.76
CA VAL A 116 25.29 -1.43 -3.94
C VAL A 116 25.54 -0.49 -5.12
N ARG A 117 25.95 -1.07 -6.25
CA ARG A 117 26.24 -0.31 -7.47
C ARG A 117 25.07 -0.37 -8.44
N THR A 118 24.71 0.77 -9.01
CA THR A 118 23.76 0.87 -10.11
C THR A 118 24.26 1.90 -11.12
N PRO A 119 24.15 1.65 -12.44
CA PRO A 119 24.58 2.60 -13.46
C PRO A 119 23.88 3.97 -13.33
N VAL A 120 24.60 5.06 -13.53
CA VAL A 120 24.02 6.42 -13.62
C VAL A 120 22.93 6.47 -14.72
N ALA A 121 23.04 5.65 -15.74
CA ALA A 121 22.05 5.50 -16.81
C ALA A 121 20.70 4.97 -16.32
N ASN A 122 20.62 4.35 -15.14
CA ASN A 122 19.41 3.86 -14.50
C ASN A 122 18.65 4.95 -13.72
N ARG A 123 19.16 6.18 -13.69
CA ARG A 123 18.45 7.31 -13.10
C ARG A 123 17.29 7.75 -13.96
N ILE A 124 16.14 7.95 -13.36
CA ILE A 124 14.94 8.49 -13.98
C ILE A 124 14.85 9.99 -13.68
N GLY A 125 14.84 10.80 -14.71
CA GLY A 125 14.86 12.26 -14.61
C GLY A 125 16.26 12.85 -14.34
N PRO A 126 16.35 14.18 -14.14
CA PRO A 126 17.59 14.85 -13.78
C PRO A 126 18.08 14.44 -12.39
N GLU A 127 19.39 14.51 -12.17
CA GLU A 127 19.97 14.33 -10.84
C GLU A 127 19.43 15.39 -9.88
N ASN A 128 19.19 15.00 -8.63
CA ASN A 128 18.63 15.84 -7.58
C ASN A 128 17.16 16.30 -7.82
N ALA A 129 16.49 15.81 -8.86
CA ALA A 129 15.09 16.12 -9.19
C ALA A 129 14.14 14.90 -9.03
N GLY A 130 14.57 13.84 -8.33
CA GLY A 130 13.80 12.63 -8.12
C GLY A 130 12.51 12.84 -7.31
N TRP A 131 12.46 13.88 -6.48
CA TRP A 131 11.25 14.26 -5.74
C TRP A 131 10.08 14.58 -6.67
N THR A 132 10.33 15.26 -7.80
CA THR A 132 9.31 15.56 -8.80
C THR A 132 8.79 14.29 -9.46
N VAL A 133 9.68 13.32 -9.74
CA VAL A 133 9.32 12.01 -10.28
C VAL A 133 8.46 11.23 -9.28
N ALA A 134 8.85 11.23 -7.99
CA ALA A 134 8.10 10.57 -6.92
C ALA A 134 6.70 11.17 -6.75
N LYS A 135 6.57 12.51 -6.75
CA LYS A 135 5.26 13.17 -6.66
C LYS A 135 4.35 12.77 -7.83
N TYR A 136 4.88 12.75 -9.05
CA TYR A 136 4.13 12.34 -10.22
C TYR A 136 3.60 10.92 -10.07
N LEU A 137 4.42 9.97 -9.62
CA LEU A 137 3.97 8.59 -9.35
C LEU A 137 2.89 8.54 -8.27
N LEU A 138 3.08 9.24 -7.15
CA LEU A 138 2.14 9.27 -6.04
C LEU A 138 0.77 9.88 -6.40
N GLU A 139 0.71 10.75 -7.41
CA GLU A 139 -0.56 11.27 -7.94
C GLU A 139 -1.40 10.16 -8.58
N PHE A 140 -0.76 9.23 -9.30
CA PHE A 140 -1.43 8.07 -9.88
C PHE A 140 -1.79 7.03 -8.82
N GLU A 141 -0.90 6.73 -7.87
CA GLU A 141 -1.17 5.78 -6.78
C GLU A 141 -2.38 6.20 -5.94
N ARG A 142 -2.54 7.51 -5.68
CA ARG A 142 -3.66 8.02 -4.86
C ARG A 142 -4.98 8.15 -5.59
N GLY A 143 -4.95 8.28 -6.90
CA GLY A 143 -6.15 8.50 -7.73
C GLY A 143 -6.55 7.32 -8.60
N GLY A 144 -5.73 6.27 -8.66
CA GLY A 144 -5.91 5.13 -9.57
C GLY A 144 -6.52 3.88 -8.94
N ASP A 145 -6.50 3.75 -7.62
CA ASP A 145 -7.06 2.60 -6.93
C ASP A 145 -8.54 2.86 -6.59
N ALA A 146 -9.41 2.05 -7.14
CA ALA A 146 -10.80 2.00 -6.73
C ALA A 146 -10.92 1.15 -5.46
N TYR A 147 -11.30 1.76 -4.36
CA TYR A 147 -11.53 1.07 -3.09
C TYR A 147 -12.81 0.26 -3.10
N THR A 148 -13.86 0.79 -3.75
CA THR A 148 -15.23 0.30 -3.60
C THR A 148 -15.44 -1.14 -4.05
N PRO A 149 -14.83 -1.69 -5.12
CA PRO A 149 -14.98 -3.10 -5.45
C PRO A 149 -14.52 -4.04 -4.32
N ASN A 150 -13.39 -3.73 -3.71
CA ASN A 150 -12.86 -4.50 -2.59
C ASN A 150 -13.71 -4.35 -1.32
N LEU A 151 -14.23 -3.15 -1.07
CA LEU A 151 -15.11 -2.88 0.07
C LEU A 151 -16.46 -3.59 -0.07
N TYR A 152 -17.05 -3.64 -1.27
CA TYR A 152 -18.28 -4.42 -1.53
C TYR A 152 -18.02 -5.92 -1.35
N ALA A 153 -16.90 -6.45 -1.83
CA ALA A 153 -16.56 -7.84 -1.60
C ALA A 153 -16.43 -8.14 -0.11
N ARG A 154 -15.78 -7.24 0.65
CA ARG A 154 -15.61 -7.36 2.09
C ARG A 154 -16.96 -7.25 2.83
N LEU A 155 -17.83 -6.34 2.42
CA LEU A 155 -19.19 -6.22 2.96
C LEU A 155 -20.00 -7.51 2.77
N GLU A 156 -19.89 -8.15 1.60
CA GLU A 156 -20.60 -9.41 1.34
C GLU A 156 -20.02 -10.58 2.14
N ASP A 157 -18.70 -10.61 2.40
CA ASP A 157 -18.10 -11.58 3.32
C ASP A 157 -18.66 -11.43 4.74
N VAL A 158 -18.74 -10.20 5.25
CA VAL A 158 -19.36 -9.93 6.57
C VAL A 158 -20.84 -10.34 6.60
N ARG A 159 -21.59 -10.04 5.54
CA ARG A 159 -22.98 -10.46 5.41
C ARG A 159 -23.14 -11.98 5.42
N ARG A 160 -22.25 -12.69 4.72
CA ARG A 160 -22.26 -14.15 4.67
C ARG A 160 -22.01 -14.74 6.06
N ILE A 161 -21.01 -14.27 6.79
CA ILE A 161 -20.76 -14.68 8.16
C ILE A 161 -21.99 -14.42 9.04
N ALA A 162 -22.55 -13.20 9.00
CA ALA A 162 -23.68 -12.82 9.83
C ALA A 162 -24.99 -13.56 9.51
N ARG A 163 -25.16 -14.11 8.28
CA ARG A 163 -26.28 -14.98 7.92
C ARG A 163 -26.16 -16.39 8.49
N GLU A 164 -24.95 -16.85 8.73
CA GLU A 164 -24.68 -18.20 9.23
C GLU A 164 -24.51 -18.24 10.74
N GLU A 165 -23.94 -17.20 11.33
CA GLU A 165 -23.74 -17.11 12.77
C GLU A 165 -25.02 -16.79 13.53
N ALA A 166 -25.17 -17.40 14.71
CA ALA A 166 -26.31 -17.18 15.57
C ALA A 166 -26.11 -15.91 16.39
N ALA A 167 -27.19 -15.10 16.48
CA ALA A 167 -27.29 -14.09 17.51
C ALA A 167 -27.64 -14.71 18.88
N ASP A 168 -27.47 -13.94 19.95
CA ASP A 168 -27.87 -14.36 21.31
C ASP A 168 -29.35 -14.79 21.34
N GLY A 169 -29.57 -16.06 21.38
CA GLY A 169 -30.79 -16.71 21.81
C GLY A 169 -31.78 -17.19 20.77
N SER A 170 -31.92 -16.69 19.53
CA SER A 170 -32.96 -17.23 18.63
C SER A 170 -32.95 -16.80 17.17
N GLY A 171 -31.97 -16.03 16.72
CA GLY A 171 -31.95 -15.52 15.35
C GLY A 171 -30.57 -15.60 14.72
N ARG A 172 -30.46 -15.11 13.49
CA ARG A 172 -29.18 -14.91 12.82
C ARG A 172 -28.68 -13.50 13.13
N LEU A 173 -27.36 -13.33 13.25
CA LEU A 173 -26.73 -12.06 13.58
C LEU A 173 -27.10 -10.95 12.58
N ILE A 174 -27.30 -11.31 11.31
CA ILE A 174 -27.74 -10.36 10.26
C ILE A 174 -29.09 -9.70 10.58
N ALA A 175 -29.94 -10.33 11.41
CA ALA A 175 -31.26 -9.80 11.79
C ALA A 175 -31.22 -9.08 13.16
N GLU A 176 -30.07 -9.07 13.86
CA GLU A 176 -29.91 -8.32 15.11
C GLU A 176 -29.86 -6.83 14.78
N PRO A 177 -30.76 -5.99 15.38
CA PRO A 177 -30.94 -4.61 14.92
C PRO A 177 -29.68 -3.75 15.00
N ALA A 178 -28.92 -3.85 16.11
CA ALA A 178 -27.72 -3.04 16.29
C ALA A 178 -26.58 -3.46 15.34
N PHE A 179 -26.45 -4.75 15.02
CA PHE A 179 -25.50 -5.21 14.02
C PHE A 179 -25.91 -4.81 12.59
N ALA A 180 -27.21 -4.99 12.27
CA ALA A 180 -27.75 -4.63 10.97
C ALA A 180 -27.62 -3.12 10.68
N GLU A 181 -27.85 -2.27 11.68
CA GLU A 181 -27.65 -0.81 11.57
C GLU A 181 -26.20 -0.46 11.20
N ARG A 182 -25.20 -1.02 11.89
CA ARG A 182 -23.78 -0.76 11.60
C ARG A 182 -23.35 -1.29 10.24
N LEU A 183 -23.95 -2.40 9.82
CA LEU A 183 -23.70 -2.95 8.49
C LEU A 183 -24.28 -2.05 7.40
N ALA A 184 -25.49 -1.50 7.62
CA ALA A 184 -26.09 -0.53 6.71
C ALA A 184 -25.30 0.78 6.65
N GLU A 185 -24.80 1.28 7.79
CA GLU A 185 -23.90 2.44 7.81
C GLU A 185 -22.61 2.20 6.98
N ALA A 186 -22.00 1.01 7.10
CA ALA A 186 -20.84 0.68 6.30
C ALA A 186 -21.17 0.64 4.79
N GLU A 187 -22.33 0.15 4.40
CA GLU A 187 -22.79 0.18 3.02
C GLU A 187 -23.01 1.61 2.50
N ILE A 188 -23.59 2.50 3.31
CA ILE A 188 -23.74 3.92 2.97
C ILE A 188 -22.36 4.58 2.78
N ASP A 189 -21.39 4.27 3.64
CA ASP A 189 -20.01 4.75 3.49
C ASP A 189 -19.41 4.31 2.16
N ILE A 190 -19.62 3.04 1.74
CA ILE A 190 -19.14 2.52 0.45
C ILE A 190 -19.83 3.23 -0.71
N GLN A 191 -21.17 3.37 -0.69
CA GLN A 191 -21.90 4.06 -1.76
C GLN A 191 -21.48 5.52 -1.90
N THR A 192 -21.23 6.20 -0.77
CA THR A 192 -20.70 7.56 -0.77
C THR A 192 -19.32 7.63 -1.43
N LEU A 193 -18.44 6.68 -1.11
CA LEU A 193 -17.12 6.60 -1.70
C LEU A 193 -17.18 6.28 -3.20
N GLU A 194 -18.08 5.40 -3.62
CA GLU A 194 -18.30 5.06 -5.04
C GLU A 194 -18.65 6.28 -5.88
N MET A 195 -19.52 7.15 -5.37
CA MET A 195 -19.85 8.39 -6.06
C MET A 195 -18.64 9.32 -6.21
N ILE A 196 -17.76 9.36 -5.20
CA ILE A 196 -16.51 10.12 -5.27
C ILE A 196 -15.56 9.50 -6.30
N GLU A 197 -15.41 8.18 -6.33
CA GLU A 197 -14.57 7.46 -7.31
C GLU A 197 -15.05 7.69 -8.74
N LEU A 198 -16.35 7.60 -8.99
CA LEU A 198 -16.94 7.87 -10.29
C LEU A 198 -16.71 9.32 -10.75
N GLN A 199 -16.77 10.28 -9.83
CA GLN A 199 -16.44 11.67 -10.13
C GLN A 199 -14.95 11.82 -10.50
N VAL A 200 -14.04 11.19 -9.76
CA VAL A 200 -12.59 11.19 -10.06
C VAL A 200 -12.33 10.58 -11.42
N LEU A 201 -12.91 9.43 -11.74
CA LEU A 201 -12.77 8.78 -13.05
C LEU A 201 -13.30 9.67 -14.18
N SER A 202 -14.44 10.34 -13.98
CA SER A 202 -14.99 11.31 -14.94
C SER A 202 -14.06 12.50 -15.14
N ASP A 203 -13.42 13.01 -14.09
CA ASP A 203 -12.47 14.13 -14.21
C ASP A 203 -11.19 13.70 -14.95
N LEU A 204 -10.64 12.55 -14.61
CA LEU A 204 -9.46 11.99 -15.29
C LEU A 204 -9.73 11.72 -16.77
N SER A 205 -10.90 11.17 -17.13
CA SER A 205 -11.29 10.93 -18.53
C SER A 205 -11.38 12.22 -19.36
N ARG A 206 -11.59 13.36 -18.71
CA ARG A 206 -11.63 14.69 -19.33
C ARG A 206 -10.29 15.43 -19.23
N GLY A 207 -9.23 14.75 -18.79
CA GLY A 207 -7.90 15.33 -18.58
C GLY A 207 -7.82 16.33 -17.43
N ARG A 208 -8.78 16.32 -16.50
CA ARG A 208 -8.77 17.18 -15.31
C ARG A 208 -8.08 16.47 -14.15
N ASN A 209 -7.30 17.21 -13.37
CA ASN A 209 -6.70 16.68 -12.14
C ASN A 209 -7.76 16.67 -11.02
N PRO A 210 -8.03 15.54 -10.35
CA PRO A 210 -9.00 15.44 -9.27
C PRO A 210 -8.60 16.22 -8.00
N GLY A 211 -7.35 16.70 -7.91
CA GLY A 211 -6.88 17.50 -6.79
C GLY A 211 -6.92 16.76 -5.45
N THR A 212 -7.48 17.42 -4.42
CA THR A 212 -7.53 16.86 -3.06
C THR A 212 -8.58 15.78 -2.86
N VAL A 213 -9.42 15.50 -3.85
CA VAL A 213 -10.46 14.46 -3.76
C VAL A 213 -9.81 13.08 -3.57
N SER A 214 -8.67 12.82 -4.19
CA SER A 214 -7.88 11.59 -3.97
C SER A 214 -7.47 11.39 -2.51
N SER A 215 -7.15 12.46 -1.79
CA SER A 215 -6.87 12.41 -0.35
C SER A 215 -8.11 12.02 0.47
N SER A 216 -9.30 12.49 0.08
CA SER A 216 -10.57 12.12 0.70
C SER A 216 -10.91 10.65 0.44
N MET A 217 -10.66 10.16 -0.77
CA MET A 217 -10.83 8.75 -1.12
C MET A 217 -9.96 7.85 -0.23
N LYS A 218 -8.68 8.18 -0.07
CA LYS A 218 -7.76 7.42 0.79
C LYS A 218 -8.23 7.37 2.24
N ILE A 219 -8.65 8.49 2.81
CA ILE A 219 -9.18 8.55 4.18
C ILE A 219 -10.42 7.65 4.30
N ARG A 220 -11.43 7.90 3.47
CA ARG A 220 -12.69 7.16 3.49
C ARG A 220 -12.49 5.67 3.23
N GLY A 221 -11.72 5.32 2.20
CA GLY A 221 -11.46 3.92 1.83
C GLY A 221 -10.80 3.15 2.96
N SER A 222 -9.75 3.70 3.57
CA SER A 222 -9.04 3.03 4.65
C SER A 222 -9.86 2.92 5.95
N GLU A 223 -10.65 3.94 6.29
CA GLU A 223 -11.51 3.92 7.49
C GLU A 223 -12.69 2.95 7.32
N THR A 224 -13.33 2.92 6.14
CA THR A 224 -14.40 1.97 5.82
C THR A 224 -13.90 0.52 5.79
N LEU A 225 -12.70 0.29 5.24
CA LEU A 225 -12.06 -1.02 5.25
C LEU A 225 -11.87 -1.53 6.70
N GLN A 226 -11.33 -0.69 7.58
CA GLN A 226 -11.14 -1.04 8.99
C GLN A 226 -12.48 -1.28 9.72
N LYS A 227 -13.53 -0.53 9.38
CA LYS A 227 -14.89 -0.73 9.92
C LYS A 227 -15.44 -2.12 9.51
N LEU A 228 -15.30 -2.49 8.25
CA LEU A 228 -15.75 -3.79 7.74
C LEU A 228 -14.97 -4.96 8.33
N ASP A 229 -13.64 -4.84 8.42
CA ASP A 229 -12.80 -5.87 9.05
C ASP A 229 -13.17 -6.06 10.53
N HIS A 230 -13.49 -4.96 11.25
CA HIS A 230 -13.97 -5.03 12.63
C HIS A 230 -15.31 -5.77 12.74
N LEU A 231 -16.27 -5.43 11.87
CA LEU A 231 -17.56 -6.12 11.81
C LEU A 231 -17.41 -7.62 11.50
N GLY A 232 -16.47 -7.99 10.64
CA GLY A 232 -16.18 -9.38 10.32
C GLY A 232 -15.64 -10.18 11.53
N VAL A 233 -14.70 -9.59 12.27
CA VAL A 233 -14.17 -10.21 13.50
C VAL A 233 -15.23 -10.29 14.57
N GLU A 234 -16.05 -9.26 14.73
CA GLU A 234 -17.14 -9.24 15.70
C GLU A 234 -18.21 -10.30 15.37
N ALA A 235 -18.54 -10.44 14.08
CA ALA A 235 -19.51 -11.45 13.64
C ALA A 235 -19.03 -12.89 13.93
N LEU A 236 -17.74 -13.15 13.87
CA LEU A 236 -17.14 -14.45 14.22
C LEU A 236 -17.01 -14.68 15.73
N ALA A 237 -17.05 -13.61 16.54
CA ALA A 237 -16.88 -13.67 17.99
C ALA A 237 -15.62 -14.50 18.39
N TRP A 238 -15.78 -15.54 19.20
CA TRP A 238 -14.67 -16.40 19.66
C TRP A 238 -14.01 -17.20 18.53
N TYR A 239 -14.70 -17.47 17.44
CA TYR A 239 -14.13 -18.15 16.26
C TYR A 239 -13.13 -17.31 15.48
N ALA A 240 -13.04 -16.01 15.74
CA ALA A 240 -11.98 -15.16 15.17
C ALA A 240 -10.63 -15.31 15.89
N ALA A 241 -10.59 -15.88 17.11
CA ALA A 241 -9.39 -15.92 17.94
C ALA A 241 -8.33 -16.98 17.54
N PRO A 242 -8.67 -18.18 17.02
CA PRO A 242 -7.67 -19.16 16.62
C PRO A 242 -6.70 -18.64 15.56
N PHE A 243 -5.41 -18.96 15.72
CA PHE A 243 -4.37 -18.63 14.76
C PHE A 243 -4.05 -19.86 13.91
N GLU A 244 -4.57 -19.88 12.68
CA GLU A 244 -4.47 -21.00 11.75
C GLU A 244 -3.85 -20.53 10.41
N PRO A 245 -2.56 -20.14 10.37
CA PRO A 245 -1.93 -19.58 9.15
C PRO A 245 -1.89 -20.58 8.01
N GLU A 246 -1.79 -21.88 8.29
CA GLU A 246 -1.77 -22.96 7.29
C GLU A 246 -3.09 -23.04 6.53
N ALA A 247 -4.22 -22.71 7.16
CA ALA A 247 -5.55 -22.72 6.55
C ALA A 247 -5.67 -21.76 5.34
N ARG A 248 -4.78 -20.77 5.26
CA ARG A 248 -4.73 -19.79 4.15
C ARG A 248 -3.80 -20.22 3.00
N GLN A 249 -3.10 -21.34 3.16
CA GLN A 249 -2.18 -21.84 2.11
C GLN A 249 -2.94 -22.64 1.05
N LEU A 250 -2.52 -22.48 -0.20
CA LEU A 250 -3.06 -23.26 -1.30
C LEU A 250 -2.82 -24.75 -1.06
N GLY A 251 -3.87 -25.55 -1.20
CA GLY A 251 -3.82 -27.00 -1.00
C GLY A 251 -4.04 -27.46 0.43
N HIS A 252 -4.34 -26.56 1.38
CA HIS A 252 -4.78 -26.95 2.71
C HIS A 252 -6.16 -27.63 2.63
N ASN A 253 -6.26 -28.84 3.19
CA ASN A 253 -7.49 -29.66 3.17
C ASN A 253 -7.87 -30.19 4.58
N GLU A 254 -7.17 -29.73 5.61
CA GLU A 254 -7.47 -30.14 6.99
C GLU A 254 -8.60 -29.29 7.58
N PRO A 255 -9.44 -29.89 8.44
CA PRO A 255 -10.48 -29.15 9.15
C PRO A 255 -9.89 -28.00 9.99
N THR A 256 -10.56 -26.86 10.00
CA THR A 256 -10.17 -25.67 10.80
C THR A 256 -11.15 -25.45 11.93
N VAL A 257 -10.70 -24.81 13.02
CA VAL A 257 -11.57 -24.32 14.09
C VAL A 257 -12.33 -23.08 13.64
N VAL A 258 -11.66 -22.19 12.89
CA VAL A 258 -12.28 -21.05 12.26
C VAL A 258 -13.15 -21.53 11.11
N PRO A 259 -14.44 -21.12 11.02
CA PRO A 259 -15.26 -21.40 9.84
C PRO A 259 -14.57 -20.95 8.56
N GLU A 260 -14.68 -21.73 7.48
CA GLU A 260 -13.99 -21.46 6.20
C GLU A 260 -14.17 -20.01 5.72
N MET A 261 -15.38 -19.48 5.83
CA MET A 261 -15.70 -18.11 5.46
C MET A 261 -15.01 -17.03 6.34
N GLY A 262 -14.54 -17.41 7.53
CA GLY A 262 -13.94 -16.53 8.52
C GLY A 262 -12.41 -16.60 8.58
N ILE A 263 -11.76 -17.54 7.88
CA ILE A 263 -10.32 -17.80 7.98
C ILE A 263 -9.46 -16.53 7.73
N THR A 264 -9.92 -15.63 6.87
CA THR A 264 -9.20 -14.39 6.56
C THR A 264 -9.59 -13.21 7.44
N ALA A 265 -10.65 -13.28 8.24
CA ALA A 265 -11.20 -12.13 8.95
C ALA A 265 -10.21 -11.51 9.95
N MET A 266 -9.68 -12.30 10.89
CA MET A 266 -8.71 -11.80 11.87
C MET A 266 -7.39 -11.37 11.24
N PRO A 267 -6.77 -12.15 10.33
CA PRO A 267 -5.55 -11.69 9.62
C PRO A 267 -5.73 -10.35 8.91
N LEU A 268 -6.83 -10.14 8.22
CA LEU A 268 -7.11 -8.88 7.52
C LEU A 268 -7.38 -7.73 8.49
N TYR A 269 -8.14 -7.98 9.56
CA TYR A 269 -8.33 -7.01 10.63
C TYR A 269 -6.98 -6.54 11.20
N LEU A 270 -6.05 -7.45 11.48
CA LEU A 270 -4.74 -7.14 12.03
C LEU A 270 -3.86 -6.40 11.01
N ASN A 271 -3.80 -6.88 9.76
CA ASN A 271 -2.96 -6.27 8.71
C ASN A 271 -3.45 -4.86 8.35
N ASN A 272 -4.76 -4.68 8.22
CA ASN A 272 -5.36 -3.41 7.81
C ASN A 272 -5.36 -2.34 8.90
N ARG A 273 -4.86 -2.63 10.14
CA ARG A 273 -4.53 -1.57 11.11
C ARG A 273 -3.52 -0.57 10.54
N ALA A 274 -2.69 -1.01 9.60
CA ALA A 274 -1.75 -0.16 8.89
C ALA A 274 -2.38 0.66 7.74
N ALA A 275 -3.61 0.37 7.32
CA ALA A 275 -4.26 1.02 6.16
C ALA A 275 -4.42 2.54 6.32
N THR A 276 -4.58 3.04 7.53
CA THR A 276 -4.63 4.48 7.82
C THR A 276 -3.25 5.12 7.93
N ILE A 277 -2.17 4.33 7.88
CA ILE A 277 -0.79 4.77 8.10
C ILE A 277 0.00 4.78 6.79
N TYR A 278 0.00 3.68 6.02
CA TYR A 278 0.74 3.60 4.77
C TYR A 278 0.11 4.44 3.65
N ALA A 279 0.83 4.59 2.52
CA ALA A 279 0.43 5.41 1.36
C ALA A 279 0.08 6.87 1.72
N GLY A 280 0.80 7.43 2.71
CA GLY A 280 0.51 8.72 3.31
C GLY A 280 -0.62 8.64 4.35
N SER A 281 -0.26 8.83 5.64
CA SER A 281 -1.22 8.65 6.72
C SER A 281 -2.45 9.54 6.58
N ASN A 282 -3.56 9.11 7.20
CA ASN A 282 -4.82 9.88 7.14
C ASN A 282 -4.63 11.31 7.69
N GLU A 283 -3.71 11.53 8.64
CA GLU A 283 -3.34 12.86 9.15
C GLU A 283 -2.66 13.70 8.06
N ILE A 284 -1.73 13.10 7.30
CA ILE A 284 -1.08 13.78 6.16
C ILE A 284 -2.12 14.10 5.07
N GLN A 285 -3.05 13.19 4.79
CA GLN A 285 -4.11 13.45 3.81
C GLN A 285 -5.02 14.60 4.26
N ARG A 286 -5.40 14.66 5.55
CA ARG A 286 -6.15 15.79 6.12
C ARG A 286 -5.37 17.11 6.02
N ASN A 287 -4.06 17.09 6.27
CA ASN A 287 -3.21 18.29 6.11
C ASN A 287 -3.13 18.75 4.66
N ILE A 288 -3.10 17.82 3.69
CA ILE A 288 -3.12 18.16 2.25
C ILE A 288 -4.44 18.84 1.89
N ILE A 289 -5.58 18.31 2.36
CA ILE A 289 -6.90 18.90 2.14
C ILE A 289 -6.96 20.29 2.77
N ALA A 290 -6.53 20.43 4.03
CA ALA A 290 -6.55 21.70 4.75
C ALA A 290 -5.75 22.78 4.01
N LYS A 291 -4.54 22.47 3.56
CA LYS A 291 -3.70 23.42 2.83
C LYS A 291 -4.24 23.78 1.46
N ALA A 292 -4.65 22.79 0.69
CA ALA A 292 -4.99 23.01 -0.72
C ALA A 292 -6.45 23.46 -0.95
N ALA A 293 -7.39 23.01 -0.11
CA ALA A 293 -8.80 23.35 -0.27
C ALA A 293 -9.26 24.47 0.66
N LEU A 294 -8.67 24.58 1.87
CA LEU A 294 -9.08 25.56 2.88
C LEU A 294 -8.08 26.74 3.02
N GLY A 295 -6.88 26.62 2.46
CA GLY A 295 -5.84 27.67 2.55
C GLY A 295 -5.23 27.81 3.97
N LEU A 296 -5.30 26.76 4.80
CA LEU A 296 -4.79 26.73 6.18
C LEU A 296 -3.32 26.32 6.27
#